data_639630c2d3285dbe8715422c1942a8c5
#
_entry.id   639630c2d3285dbe8715422c1942a8c5
#
_cell.length_a   1.000
_cell.length_b   1.000
_cell.length_c   1.000
_cell.angle_alpha   90.00
_cell.angle_beta   90.00
_cell.angle_gamma   90.00
#
_symmetry.space_group_name_H-M   'P 1'
#
loop_
_entity.id
_entity.type
_entity.pdbx_description
1 polymer ?
#
loop_
_entity_poly.entity_id
_entity_poly.type
_entity_poly.pdbx_seq_one_letter_code
_entity_poly.pdbx_strand_id
1 'polypeptide(L)'
;MFSNILLIRFSSLGDLVLTTPIYRELRKVYPDSRLTLLTSEGFGRVLENNPHLDEIIYHHRKETRNDLKELINQLRLQKFDLIYDIHNSLRSRWIGWQLKRHAPKPEHWLIEKRTLARELQIRFRWGQFFNGKSQREQWL
;
A
#
# COMPACT_ATOMS: atom_id res chain seq x y z
N MET A 1 10.62 -0.43 16.52
CA MET A 1 10.29 0.68 15.58
C MET A 1 10.72 0.24 14.19
N PHE A 2 9.88 0.45 13.20
CA PHE A 2 10.20 0.05 11.82
C PHE A 2 11.07 1.10 11.16
N SER A 3 12.14 0.67 10.50
CA SER A 3 13.08 1.55 9.80
C SER A 3 12.89 1.52 8.28
N ASN A 4 12.36 0.42 7.74
CA ASN A 4 12.18 0.25 6.31
C ASN A 4 10.84 -0.44 6.01
N ILE A 5 9.90 0.32 5.45
CA ILE A 5 8.51 -0.08 5.29
C ILE A 5 8.18 -0.21 3.81
N LEU A 6 7.67 -1.37 3.40
CA LEU A 6 7.11 -1.60 2.07
C LEU A 6 5.59 -1.47 2.10
N LEU A 7 5.08 -0.60 1.25
CA LEU A 7 3.65 -0.42 1.01
C LEU A 7 3.30 -1.05 -0.33
N ILE A 8 2.24 -1.84 -0.42
CA ILE A 8 1.82 -2.50 -1.66
C ILE A 8 0.43 -2.01 -2.06
N ARG A 9 0.33 -1.34 -3.23
CA ARG A 9 -0.94 -0.96 -3.84
C ARG A 9 -0.80 -0.88 -5.35
N PHE A 10 -1.37 -1.83 -6.10
CA PHE A 10 -1.19 -1.91 -7.56
C PHE A 10 -2.18 -1.05 -8.34
N SER A 11 -3.42 -0.97 -7.92
CA SER A 11 -4.53 -0.30 -8.63
C SER A 11 -5.65 0.08 -7.65
N SER A 12 -6.62 0.88 -7.99
CA SER A 12 -6.75 1.74 -9.16
C SER A 12 -6.17 3.12 -8.90
N LEU A 13 -6.20 4.04 -9.90
CA LEU A 13 -5.71 5.41 -9.74
C LEU A 13 -6.40 6.12 -8.57
N GLY A 14 -7.74 6.05 -8.50
CA GLY A 14 -8.50 6.65 -7.41
C GLY A 14 -8.13 6.07 -6.05
N ASP A 15 -7.95 4.74 -5.96
CA ASP A 15 -7.53 4.08 -4.73
C ASP A 15 -6.12 4.48 -4.31
N LEU A 16 -5.19 4.67 -5.25
CA LEU A 16 -3.84 5.18 -4.96
C LEU A 16 -3.88 6.57 -4.35
N VAL A 17 -4.69 7.46 -4.90
CA VAL A 17 -4.88 8.82 -4.37
C VAL A 17 -5.51 8.75 -2.97
N LEU A 18 -6.51 7.88 -2.77
CA LEU A 18 -7.16 7.68 -1.47
C LEU A 18 -6.25 7.06 -0.41
N THR A 19 -5.14 6.43 -0.79
CA THR A 19 -4.16 5.91 0.16
C THR A 19 -3.11 6.93 0.60
N THR A 20 -3.02 8.10 -0.02
CA THR A 20 -2.04 9.14 0.36
C THR A 20 -2.11 9.57 1.81
N PRO A 21 -3.29 9.63 2.48
CA PRO A 21 -3.35 9.88 3.92
C PRO A 21 -2.63 8.82 4.76
N ILE A 22 -2.60 7.57 4.32
CA ILE A 22 -1.90 6.48 5.02
C ILE A 22 -0.39 6.77 5.02
N TYR A 23 0.17 7.20 3.90
CA TYR A 23 1.60 7.53 3.79
C TYR A 23 1.96 8.69 4.72
N ARG A 24 1.11 9.71 4.78
CA ARG A 24 1.28 10.85 5.70
C ARG A 24 1.24 10.42 7.16
N GLU A 25 0.28 9.59 7.55
CA GLU A 25 0.17 9.12 8.93
C GLU A 25 1.33 8.19 9.32
N LEU A 26 1.77 7.31 8.42
CA LEU A 26 2.96 6.49 8.64
C LEU A 26 4.19 7.37 8.81
N ARG A 27 4.36 8.42 8.01
CA ARG A 27 5.47 9.37 8.16
C ARG A 27 5.46 10.09 9.51
N LYS A 28 4.28 10.40 10.06
CA LYS A 28 4.18 10.99 11.40
C LYS A 28 4.56 10.02 12.51
N VAL A 29 4.12 8.77 12.40
CA VAL A 29 4.39 7.73 13.40
C VAL A 29 5.85 7.24 13.31
N TYR A 30 6.38 7.14 12.11
CA TYR A 30 7.73 6.67 11.81
C TYR A 30 8.49 7.72 10.98
N PRO A 31 8.91 8.86 11.57
CA PRO A 31 9.48 9.98 10.82
C PRO A 31 10.80 9.62 10.12
N ASP A 32 11.61 8.75 10.71
CA ASP A 32 12.93 8.34 10.22
C ASP A 32 12.89 7.08 9.35
N SER A 33 11.73 6.50 9.13
CA SER A 33 11.58 5.29 8.31
C SER A 33 11.69 5.61 6.82
N ARG A 34 12.28 4.69 6.07
CA ARG A 34 12.17 4.69 4.62
C ARG A 34 10.83 4.09 4.21
N LEU A 35 10.01 4.85 3.50
CA LEU A 35 8.72 4.41 2.97
C LEU A 35 8.85 4.14 1.47
N THR A 36 8.75 2.88 1.08
CA THR A 36 8.80 2.43 -0.32
C THR A 36 7.41 1.96 -0.74
N LEU A 37 6.92 2.46 -1.87
CA LEU A 37 5.65 2.03 -2.45
C LEU A 37 5.91 1.10 -3.65
N LEU A 38 5.36 -0.11 -3.59
CA LEU A 38 5.25 -1.00 -4.75
C LEU A 38 3.88 -0.81 -5.42
N THR A 39 3.89 -0.31 -6.65
CA THR A 39 2.67 0.01 -7.40
C THR A 39 2.81 -0.38 -8.87
N SER A 40 1.72 -0.33 -9.63
CA SER A 40 1.78 -0.55 -11.07
C SER A 40 2.21 0.73 -11.82
N GLU A 41 3.01 0.55 -12.86
CA GLU A 41 3.57 1.65 -13.66
C GLU A 41 2.49 2.60 -14.20
N GLY A 42 1.36 2.06 -14.65
CA GLY A 42 0.30 2.88 -15.25
C GLY A 42 -0.37 3.88 -14.30
N PHE A 43 -0.24 3.70 -13.00
CA PHE A 43 -0.92 4.53 -11.99
C PHE A 43 0.05 5.24 -11.03
N GLY A 44 1.22 4.66 -10.80
CA GLY A 44 2.15 5.12 -9.76
C GLY A 44 2.78 6.49 -10.04
N ARG A 45 2.85 6.90 -11.29
CA ARG A 45 3.46 8.20 -11.69
C ARG A 45 2.81 9.41 -11.03
N VAL A 46 1.54 9.33 -10.68
CA VAL A 46 0.83 10.41 -9.96
C VAL A 46 1.39 10.65 -8.57
N LEU A 47 2.12 9.67 -8.00
CA LEU A 47 2.70 9.73 -6.66
C LEU A 47 4.20 10.02 -6.65
N GLU A 48 4.85 10.20 -7.80
CA GLU A 48 6.31 10.40 -7.90
C GLU A 48 6.82 11.60 -7.08
N ASN A 49 5.98 12.62 -6.91
CA ASN A 49 6.32 13.81 -6.12
C ASN A 49 5.66 13.81 -4.73
N ASN A 50 5.23 12.67 -4.23
CA ASN A 50 4.62 12.61 -2.90
C ASN A 50 5.71 12.77 -1.82
N PRO A 51 5.63 13.82 -0.97
CA PRO A 51 6.69 14.14 0.01
C PRO A 51 6.80 13.10 1.14
N HIS A 52 5.84 12.19 1.27
CA HIS A 52 5.83 11.17 2.31
C HIS A 52 6.43 9.84 1.87
N LEU A 53 6.70 9.66 0.57
CA LEU A 53 7.33 8.46 0.01
C LEU A 53 8.79 8.76 -0.35
N ASP A 54 9.68 7.83 -0.01
CA ASP A 54 11.11 7.94 -0.34
C ASP A 54 11.43 7.23 -1.67
N GLU A 55 10.67 6.19 -2.00
CA GLU A 55 10.89 5.42 -3.22
C GLU A 55 9.58 4.85 -3.75
N ILE A 56 9.49 4.75 -5.07
CA ILE A 56 8.42 4.03 -5.77
C ILE A 56 9.04 2.96 -6.65
N ILE A 57 8.62 1.72 -6.45
CA ILE A 57 9.01 0.58 -7.27
C ILE A 57 7.82 0.21 -8.14
N TYR A 58 8.05 0.09 -9.43
CA TYR A 58 7.01 -0.21 -10.39
C TYR A 58 6.93 -1.70 -10.69
N HIS A 59 5.72 -2.20 -10.72
CA HIS A 59 5.37 -3.52 -11.19
C HIS A 59 4.68 -3.41 -12.55
N HIS A 60 5.17 -4.15 -13.53
CA HIS A 60 4.59 -4.16 -14.86
C HIS A 60 3.43 -5.17 -14.96
N ARG A 61 2.31 -4.74 -15.55
CA ARG A 61 1.10 -5.58 -15.63
C ARG A 61 1.29 -6.83 -16.49
N LYS A 62 2.22 -6.78 -17.45
CA LYS A 62 2.56 -7.88 -18.37
C LYS A 62 3.87 -8.58 -18.00
N GLU A 63 4.22 -8.62 -16.73
CA GLU A 63 5.43 -9.28 -16.27
C GLU A 63 5.42 -10.78 -16.56
N THR A 64 6.56 -11.24 -17.02
CA THR A 64 6.87 -12.66 -17.11
C THR A 64 7.17 -13.23 -15.72
N ARG A 65 7.26 -14.56 -15.60
CA ARG A 65 7.69 -15.19 -14.34
C ARG A 65 9.11 -14.79 -13.92
N ASN A 66 9.96 -14.50 -14.90
CA ASN A 66 11.34 -14.06 -14.64
C ASN A 66 11.36 -12.63 -14.10
N ASP A 67 10.60 -11.72 -14.70
CA ASP A 67 10.48 -10.33 -14.22
C ASP A 67 9.97 -10.28 -12.78
N LEU A 68 9.01 -11.14 -12.46
CA LEU A 68 8.49 -11.25 -11.10
C LEU A 68 9.53 -11.79 -10.11
N LYS A 69 10.36 -12.73 -10.52
CA LYS A 69 11.49 -13.23 -9.70
C LYS A 69 12.52 -12.13 -9.46
N GLU A 70 12.85 -11.37 -10.48
CA GLU A 70 13.77 -10.23 -10.37
C GLU A 70 13.23 -9.16 -9.42
N LEU A 71 11.94 -8.82 -9.53
CA LEU A 71 11.27 -7.91 -8.62
C LEU A 71 11.36 -8.42 -7.16
N ILE A 72 11.06 -9.69 -6.92
CA ILE A 72 11.15 -10.27 -5.57
C ILE A 72 12.60 -10.22 -5.04
N ASN A 73 13.58 -10.49 -5.88
CA ASN A 73 15.00 -10.42 -5.49
C ASN A 73 15.39 -8.97 -5.16
N GLN A 74 14.97 -8.00 -5.96
CA GLN A 74 15.19 -6.58 -5.70
C GLN A 74 14.58 -6.15 -4.36
N LEU A 75 13.34 -6.56 -4.09
CA LEU A 75 12.66 -6.25 -2.83
C LEU A 75 13.35 -6.90 -1.63
N ARG A 76 13.85 -8.13 -1.77
CA ARG A 76 14.60 -8.83 -0.71
C ARG A 76 15.89 -8.11 -0.31
N LEU A 77 16.59 -7.56 -1.29
CA LEU A 77 17.84 -6.82 -1.04
C LEU A 77 17.62 -5.58 -0.19
N GLN A 78 16.44 -4.99 -0.22
CA GLN A 78 16.11 -3.81 0.58
C GLN A 78 15.85 -4.11 2.06
N LYS A 79 15.65 -5.38 2.45
CA LYS A 79 15.49 -5.83 3.85
C LYS A 79 14.41 -5.05 4.61
N PHE A 80 13.19 -5.10 4.13
CA PHE A 80 12.06 -4.47 4.81
C PHE A 80 11.78 -5.10 6.18
N ASP A 81 11.44 -4.28 7.17
CA ASP A 81 11.02 -4.70 8.50
C ASP A 81 9.51 -4.85 8.58
N LEU A 82 8.77 -4.06 7.79
CA LEU A 82 7.33 -4.10 7.70
C LEU A 82 6.87 -4.13 6.25
N ILE A 83 5.96 -5.02 5.93
CA ILE A 83 5.20 -5.04 4.68
C ILE A 83 3.76 -4.68 5.01
N TYR A 84 3.29 -3.53 4.52
CA TYR A 84 1.91 -3.12 4.67
C TYR A 84 1.17 -3.29 3.34
N ASP A 85 0.45 -4.39 3.22
CA ASP A 85 -0.33 -4.70 2.02
C ASP A 85 -1.70 -4.01 2.07
N ILE A 86 -1.77 -2.85 1.44
CA ILE A 86 -2.98 -2.04 1.32
C ILE A 86 -3.86 -2.54 0.16
N HIS A 87 -3.31 -3.33 -0.75
CA HIS A 87 -4.05 -3.87 -1.90
C HIS A 87 -4.86 -5.11 -1.56
N ASN A 88 -4.31 -5.98 -0.71
CA ASN A 88 -4.91 -7.22 -0.24
C ASN A 88 -5.50 -8.07 -1.39
N SER A 89 -4.68 -8.31 -2.42
CA SER A 89 -4.97 -9.20 -3.54
C SER A 89 -4.18 -10.51 -3.41
N LEU A 90 -4.54 -11.52 -4.18
CA LEU A 90 -3.77 -12.77 -4.21
C LEU A 90 -2.31 -12.53 -4.58
N ARG A 91 -2.05 -11.64 -5.54
CA ARG A 91 -0.69 -11.29 -5.97
C ARG A 91 0.09 -10.56 -4.90
N SER A 92 -0.48 -9.53 -4.26
CA SER A 92 0.21 -8.78 -3.20
C SER A 92 0.50 -9.66 -1.98
N ARG A 93 -0.45 -10.53 -1.61
CA ARG A 93 -0.27 -11.51 -0.52
C ARG A 93 0.82 -12.52 -0.85
N TRP A 94 0.90 -12.98 -2.10
CA TRP A 94 1.96 -13.89 -2.55
C TRP A 94 3.34 -13.22 -2.50
N ILE A 95 3.44 -11.96 -2.95
CA ILE A 95 4.69 -11.19 -2.83
C ILE A 95 5.10 -11.06 -1.36
N GLY A 96 4.18 -10.64 -0.49
CA GLY A 96 4.44 -10.56 0.94
C GLY A 96 4.90 -11.88 1.56
N TRP A 97 4.28 -13.00 1.17
CA TRP A 97 4.67 -14.33 1.62
C TRP A 97 6.09 -14.70 1.15
N GLN A 98 6.42 -14.40 -0.11
CA GLN A 98 7.76 -14.63 -0.65
C GLN A 98 8.84 -13.85 0.11
N LEU A 99 8.54 -12.61 0.50
CA LEU A 99 9.48 -11.78 1.26
C LEU A 99 9.65 -12.30 2.70
N LYS A 100 8.60 -12.84 3.31
CA LYS A 100 8.65 -13.42 4.66
C LYS A 100 9.44 -14.71 4.76
N ARG A 101 9.66 -15.43 3.66
CA ARG A 101 10.44 -16.69 3.66
C ARG A 101 11.93 -16.50 3.88
N HIS A 102 12.43 -15.27 3.76
CA HIS A 102 13.85 -14.95 3.88
C HIS A 102 14.11 -14.06 5.08
N ALA A 103 15.27 -14.22 5.70
CA ALA A 103 15.69 -13.37 6.81
C ALA A 103 16.22 -12.01 6.29
N PRO A 104 16.00 -10.89 7.04
CA PRO A 104 15.13 -10.79 8.21
C PRO A 104 13.66 -10.96 7.84
N LYS A 105 12.86 -11.57 8.71
CA LYS A 105 11.43 -11.78 8.44
C LYS A 105 10.66 -10.50 8.76
N PRO A 106 10.10 -9.81 7.75
CA PRO A 106 9.30 -8.62 7.99
C PRO A 106 7.97 -8.97 8.68
N GLU A 107 7.44 -8.05 9.46
CA GLU A 107 6.02 -8.09 9.82
C GLU A 107 5.17 -7.87 8.55
N HIS A 108 4.01 -8.48 8.51
CA HIS A 108 3.10 -8.37 7.36
C HIS A 108 1.72 -7.95 7.84
N TRP A 109 1.37 -6.71 7.58
CA TRP A 109 0.07 -6.15 7.88
C TRP A 109 -0.80 -6.16 6.62
N LEU A 110 -2.01 -6.66 6.78
CA LEU A 110 -3.03 -6.69 5.73
C LEU A 110 -4.13 -5.71 6.08
N ILE A 111 -4.50 -4.86 5.14
CA ILE A 111 -5.67 -4.01 5.33
C ILE A 111 -6.94 -4.77 4.96
N GLU A 112 -7.95 -4.71 5.80
CA GLU A 112 -9.28 -5.15 5.41
C GLU A 112 -9.91 -4.09 4.49
N LYS A 113 -10.39 -4.52 3.32
CA LYS A 113 -10.98 -3.60 2.32
C LYS A 113 -12.14 -2.76 2.87
N ARG A 114 -12.88 -3.30 3.85
CA ARG A 114 -13.94 -2.57 4.57
C ARG A 114 -13.39 -1.50 5.51
N THR A 115 -12.22 -1.75 6.09
CA THR A 115 -11.61 -0.87 7.08
C THR A 115 -11.03 0.38 6.44
N LEU A 116 -10.46 0.28 5.22
CA LEU A 116 -9.89 1.44 4.53
C LEU A 116 -10.92 2.54 4.30
N ALA A 117 -12.08 2.19 3.72
CA ALA A 117 -13.15 3.15 3.50
C ALA A 117 -13.68 3.71 4.83
N ARG A 118 -13.81 2.86 5.85
CA ARG A 118 -14.30 3.23 7.17
C ARG A 118 -13.30 4.10 7.94
N GLU A 119 -12.02 3.78 7.93
CA GLU A 119 -10.99 4.60 8.58
C GLU A 119 -10.81 5.95 7.89
N LEU A 120 -10.89 5.99 6.57
CA LEU A 120 -10.90 7.25 5.82
C LEU A 120 -12.14 8.08 6.15
N GLN A 121 -13.32 7.48 6.26
CA GLN A 121 -14.54 8.16 6.67
C GLN A 121 -14.44 8.73 8.10
N ILE A 122 -13.91 7.96 9.04
CA ILE A 122 -13.76 8.37 10.44
C ILE A 122 -12.73 9.48 10.59
N ARG A 123 -11.57 9.34 9.97
CA ARG A 123 -10.45 10.31 10.10
C ARG A 123 -10.69 11.61 9.35
N PHE A 124 -11.36 11.57 8.21
CA PHE A 124 -11.55 12.76 7.37
C PHE A 124 -12.94 13.39 7.48
N ARG A 125 -13.82 12.89 8.34
CA ARG A 125 -15.22 13.36 8.43
C ARG A 125 -15.92 13.42 7.06
N TRP A 126 -15.56 12.57 6.14
CA TRP A 126 -16.19 12.49 4.83
C TRP A 126 -17.67 12.08 4.91
N GLY A 127 -18.13 11.63 6.07
CA GLY A 127 -19.55 11.41 6.33
C GLY A 127 -20.45 12.63 6.13
N GLN A 128 -19.89 13.83 6.12
CA GLN A 128 -20.65 15.04 5.79
C GLN A 128 -20.97 15.15 4.28
N PHE A 129 -20.19 14.52 3.40
CA PHE A 129 -20.47 14.51 1.97
C PHE A 129 -21.54 13.47 1.57
N PHE A 130 -21.74 12.44 2.36
CA PHE A 130 -22.74 11.40 2.13
C PHE A 130 -24.01 11.58 2.99
N ASN A 131 -24.39 12.81 3.31
CA ASN A 131 -25.68 13.22 3.85
C ASN A 131 -26.30 12.27 4.92
N GLY A 132 -25.47 11.64 5.74
CA GLY A 132 -25.88 10.85 6.89
C GLY A 132 -26.78 9.63 6.63
N LYS A 133 -27.07 9.29 5.37
CA LYS A 133 -27.89 8.13 5.06
C LYS A 133 -27.09 6.84 5.17
N SER A 134 -27.60 5.88 5.93
CA SER A 134 -27.02 4.56 6.02
C SER A 134 -27.05 3.87 4.65
N GLN A 135 -26.11 2.95 4.40
CA GLN A 135 -26.11 2.18 3.14
C GLN A 135 -27.43 1.42 2.90
N ARG A 136 -28.20 1.13 3.94
CA ARG A 136 -29.53 0.53 3.83
C ARG A 136 -30.58 1.47 3.22
N GLU A 137 -30.45 2.77 3.44
CA GLU A 137 -31.38 3.77 2.92
C GLU A 137 -31.07 4.21 1.49
N GLN A 138 -29.91 3.87 0.96
CA GLN A 138 -29.53 4.15 -0.44
C GLN A 138 -30.09 3.13 -1.43
N TRP A 139 -30.57 1.97 -0.96
CA TRP A 139 -31.11 0.88 -1.79
C TRP A 139 -32.63 0.70 -1.67
N LEU A 140 -33.30 1.57 -0.97
CA LEU A 140 -34.77 1.69 -0.91
C LEU A 140 -35.24 2.91 -1.67
#